data_859a6ca81dbaaff9617c1baa05055d29
#
_entry.id   859a6ca81dbaaff9617c1baa05055d29
#
_cell.length_a   1.000
_cell.length_b   1.000
_cell.length_c   1.000
_cell.angle_alpha   90.00
_cell.angle_beta   90.00
_cell.angle_gamma   90.00
#
_symmetry.space_group_name_H-M   'P 1'
#
loop_
_entity.id
_entity.type
_entity.pdbx_description
1 polymer ?
#
loop_
_entity_poly.entity_id
_entity_poly.type
_entity_poly.pdbx_seq_one_letter_code
_entity_poly.pdbx_strand_id
1 'polypeptide(L)'
;PAMTTWLSRVVGVLVWVIGITMMLDVWGIEIGPIIAGLGLFSVAVALGAQDMFKNIIAGIFILSEKRFQPGDRIRIGDGLHGIVETIGFRSTQVRLLDTSPVFVPNTDLSDSQVINHQEMSYRRIFWTVNLVYSTKASQLDAICKEIENYINESENFVQNPGQENFVRVTELGSSSIDLTILCYMAVSYTHLTLPTNIG
;
A
#
# COMPACT_ATOMS: atom_id res chain seq x y z
N PRO A 1 -22.93 -22.37 -0.13
CA PRO A 1 -23.32 -23.78 0.08
C PRO A 1 -22.14 -24.74 -0.06
N ALA A 2 -21.25 -24.62 -1.06
CA ALA A 2 -20.14 -25.56 -1.26
C ALA A 2 -19.13 -25.56 -0.09
N MET A 3 -18.78 -24.39 0.43
CA MET A 3 -17.79 -24.25 1.51
C MET A 3 -18.24 -24.86 2.83
N THR A 4 -19.53 -24.74 3.18
CA THR A 4 -20.09 -25.36 4.38
C THR A 4 -20.10 -26.89 4.29
N THR A 5 -20.36 -27.44 3.10
CA THR A 5 -20.31 -28.89 2.86
C THR A 5 -18.89 -29.45 2.96
N TRP A 6 -17.90 -28.71 2.44
CA TRP A 6 -16.49 -29.07 2.58
C TRP A 6 -16.05 -29.05 4.05
N LEU A 7 -16.37 -27.98 4.79
CA LEU A 7 -16.01 -27.85 6.21
C LEU A 7 -16.62 -28.96 7.06
N SER A 8 -17.91 -29.29 6.83
CA SER A 8 -18.57 -30.40 7.55
C SER A 8 -17.91 -31.76 7.27
N ARG A 9 -17.44 -32.01 6.05
CA ARG A 9 -16.72 -33.23 5.72
C ARG A 9 -15.36 -33.31 6.43
N VAL A 10 -14.58 -32.20 6.45
CA VAL A 10 -13.30 -32.16 7.15
C VAL A 10 -13.49 -32.38 8.65
N VAL A 11 -14.45 -31.69 9.26
CA VAL A 11 -14.80 -31.90 10.68
C VAL A 11 -15.26 -33.35 10.93
N GLY A 12 -16.08 -33.91 10.04
CA GLY A 12 -16.50 -35.30 10.13
C GLY A 12 -15.34 -36.30 10.10
N VAL A 13 -14.37 -36.10 9.21
CA VAL A 13 -13.17 -36.95 9.15
C VAL A 13 -12.37 -36.85 10.46
N LEU A 14 -12.19 -35.67 11.02
CA LEU A 14 -11.48 -35.48 12.30
C LEU A 14 -12.19 -36.19 13.45
N VAL A 15 -13.52 -36.07 13.53
CA VAL A 15 -14.32 -36.78 14.56
C VAL A 15 -14.19 -38.28 14.40
N TRP A 16 -14.24 -38.82 13.17
CA TRP A 16 -14.06 -40.23 12.92
C TRP A 16 -12.66 -40.73 13.32
N VAL A 17 -11.60 -39.99 13.01
CA VAL A 17 -10.22 -40.31 13.39
C VAL A 17 -10.09 -40.38 14.92
N ILE A 18 -10.63 -39.38 15.64
CA ILE A 18 -10.62 -39.36 17.11
C ILE A 18 -11.44 -40.54 17.68
N GLY A 19 -12.62 -40.80 17.15
CA GLY A 19 -13.48 -41.90 17.59
C GLY A 19 -12.84 -43.28 17.40
N ILE A 20 -12.20 -43.51 16.26
CA ILE A 20 -11.48 -44.75 15.97
C ILE A 20 -10.28 -44.92 16.90
N THR A 21 -9.48 -43.86 17.12
CA THR A 21 -8.35 -43.95 18.06
C THR A 21 -8.79 -44.25 19.48
N MET A 22 -9.85 -43.64 19.98
CA MET A 22 -10.40 -43.92 21.29
C MET A 22 -10.92 -45.42 21.40
N MET A 23 -11.54 -45.91 20.34
CA MET A 23 -12.02 -47.31 20.30
C MET A 23 -10.86 -48.31 20.34
N LEU A 24 -9.78 -48.02 19.61
CA LEU A 24 -8.57 -48.85 19.62
C LEU A 24 -7.90 -48.89 21.00
N ASP A 25 -7.89 -47.76 21.70
CA ASP A 25 -7.36 -47.67 23.08
C ASP A 25 -8.14 -48.56 24.06
N VAL A 26 -9.47 -48.58 23.98
CA VAL A 26 -10.33 -49.46 24.81
C VAL A 26 -10.05 -50.93 24.52
N TRP A 27 -9.65 -51.26 23.29
CA TRP A 27 -9.28 -52.65 22.93
C TRP A 27 -7.84 -53.03 23.35
N GLY A 28 -7.11 -52.09 23.99
CA GLY A 28 -5.74 -52.33 24.46
C GLY A 28 -4.68 -52.26 23.35
N ILE A 29 -5.03 -51.65 22.20
CA ILE A 29 -4.08 -51.43 21.11
C ILE A 29 -3.29 -50.15 21.42
N GLU A 30 -1.97 -50.23 21.35
CA GLU A 30 -1.11 -49.06 21.56
C GLU A 30 -1.39 -47.97 20.50
N ILE A 31 -1.99 -46.85 20.94
CA ILE A 31 -2.32 -45.73 20.09
C ILE A 31 -1.14 -44.76 19.88
N GLY A 32 -0.05 -44.90 20.65
CA GLY A 32 1.13 -44.06 20.58
C GLY A 32 1.69 -43.86 19.16
N PRO A 33 1.96 -44.93 18.41
CA PRO A 33 2.43 -44.85 17.04
C PRO A 33 1.44 -44.16 16.09
N ILE A 34 0.14 -44.31 16.31
CA ILE A 34 -0.91 -43.67 15.51
C ILE A 34 -0.92 -42.17 15.75
N ILE A 35 -0.85 -41.76 17.02
CA ILE A 35 -0.79 -40.32 17.39
C ILE A 35 0.49 -39.71 16.86
N ALA A 36 1.63 -40.39 16.93
CA ALA A 36 2.89 -39.92 16.38
C ALA A 36 2.80 -39.71 14.85
N GLY A 37 2.20 -40.67 14.14
CA GLY A 37 1.97 -40.55 12.68
C GLY A 37 1.05 -39.41 12.31
N LEU A 38 -0.06 -39.25 13.05
CA LEU A 38 -0.97 -38.10 12.87
C LEU A 38 -0.29 -36.75 13.16
N GLY A 39 0.59 -36.72 14.19
CA GLY A 39 1.39 -35.56 14.53
C GLY A 39 2.33 -35.15 13.37
N LEU A 40 3.04 -36.13 12.80
CA LEU A 40 3.92 -35.90 11.66
C LEU A 40 3.13 -35.44 10.42
N PHE A 41 1.98 -36.08 10.17
CA PHE A 41 1.07 -35.65 9.10
C PHE A 41 0.59 -34.19 9.28
N SER A 42 0.23 -33.81 10.52
CA SER A 42 -0.20 -32.44 10.85
C SER A 42 0.89 -31.42 10.58
N VAL A 43 2.16 -31.74 10.86
CA VAL A 43 3.30 -30.89 10.52
C VAL A 43 3.41 -30.71 9.01
N ALA A 44 3.27 -31.78 8.23
CA ALA A 44 3.32 -31.69 6.78
C ALA A 44 2.19 -30.79 6.21
N VAL A 45 0.98 -30.94 6.75
CA VAL A 45 -0.17 -30.08 6.36
C VAL A 45 0.08 -28.62 6.77
N ALA A 46 0.63 -28.38 7.98
CA ALA A 46 0.94 -27.02 8.45
C ALA A 46 1.99 -26.34 7.58
N LEU A 47 3.05 -27.08 7.17
CA LEU A 47 4.04 -26.55 6.24
C LEU A 47 3.43 -26.24 4.86
N GLY A 48 2.53 -27.08 4.36
CA GLY A 48 1.82 -26.84 3.10
C GLY A 48 0.86 -25.64 3.14
N ALA A 49 0.31 -25.32 4.33
CA ALA A 49 -0.60 -24.20 4.54
C ALA A 49 0.10 -22.91 5.03
N GLN A 50 1.42 -22.94 5.20
CA GLN A 50 2.19 -21.85 5.82
C GLN A 50 1.95 -20.49 5.14
N ASP A 51 1.97 -20.43 3.80
CA ASP A 51 1.81 -19.18 3.08
C ASP A 51 0.39 -18.60 3.19
N MET A 52 -0.61 -19.47 3.33
CA MET A 52 -1.97 -19.02 3.60
C MET A 52 -2.06 -18.31 4.95
N PHE A 53 -1.47 -18.91 6.00
CA PHE A 53 -1.45 -18.31 7.34
C PHE A 53 -0.66 -17.00 7.38
N LYS A 54 0.51 -16.93 6.72
CA LYS A 54 1.26 -15.69 6.61
C LYS A 54 0.42 -14.56 6.02
N ASN A 55 -0.29 -14.83 4.93
CA ASN A 55 -1.16 -13.83 4.29
C ASN A 55 -2.33 -13.39 5.17
N ILE A 56 -2.93 -14.29 5.94
CA ILE A 56 -4.00 -13.95 6.88
C ILE A 56 -3.48 -13.03 7.98
N ILE A 57 -2.34 -13.38 8.58
CA ILE A 57 -1.69 -12.59 9.64
C ILE A 57 -1.29 -11.21 9.09
N ALA A 58 -0.69 -11.15 7.91
CA ALA A 58 -0.35 -9.89 7.24
C ALA A 58 -1.60 -9.02 7.01
N GLY A 59 -2.72 -9.60 6.58
CA GLY A 59 -3.99 -8.88 6.41
C GLY A 59 -4.51 -8.29 7.73
N ILE A 60 -4.39 -9.04 8.83
CA ILE A 60 -4.76 -8.54 10.17
C ILE A 60 -3.86 -7.36 10.58
N PHE A 61 -2.55 -7.45 10.35
CA PHE A 61 -1.63 -6.35 10.66
C PHE A 61 -1.92 -5.10 9.82
N ILE A 62 -2.15 -5.24 8.51
CA ILE A 62 -2.53 -4.11 7.64
C ILE A 62 -3.76 -3.38 8.20
N LEU A 63 -4.79 -4.13 8.61
CA LEU A 63 -6.02 -3.57 9.17
C LEU A 63 -5.81 -2.94 10.56
N SER A 64 -5.00 -3.57 11.42
CA SER A 64 -4.78 -3.09 12.80
C SER A 64 -3.90 -1.86 12.85
N GLU A 65 -2.85 -1.80 12.03
CA GLU A 65 -1.94 -0.66 11.93
C GLU A 65 -2.52 0.48 11.07
N LYS A 66 -3.59 0.22 10.31
CA LYS A 66 -4.23 1.18 9.41
C LYS A 66 -3.24 1.82 8.41
N ARG A 67 -2.28 1.04 7.91
CA ARG A 67 -1.28 1.53 6.95
C ARG A 67 -1.90 2.16 5.71
N PHE A 68 -3.03 1.63 5.29
CA PHE A 68 -3.90 2.16 4.24
C PHE A 68 -5.31 1.61 4.41
N GLN A 69 -6.28 2.26 3.82
CA GLN A 69 -7.69 1.90 3.90
C GLN A 69 -8.29 1.75 2.49
N PRO A 70 -9.44 1.07 2.36
CA PRO A 70 -10.19 1.10 1.10
C PRO A 70 -10.49 2.55 0.69
N GLY A 71 -10.18 2.89 -0.56
CA GLY A 71 -10.25 4.24 -1.10
C GLY A 71 -8.90 4.96 -1.19
N ASP A 72 -7.89 4.52 -0.45
CA ASP A 72 -6.56 5.15 -0.46
C ASP A 72 -5.84 4.87 -1.77
N ARG A 73 -5.15 5.91 -2.26
CA ARG A 73 -4.23 5.80 -3.37
C ARG A 73 -2.84 5.43 -2.85
N ILE A 74 -2.38 4.23 -3.23
CA ILE A 74 -1.10 3.69 -2.78
C ILE A 74 -0.15 3.44 -3.94
N ARG A 75 1.15 3.46 -3.63
CA ARG A 75 2.21 2.95 -4.49
C ARG A 75 2.97 1.86 -3.74
N ILE A 76 3.13 0.71 -4.39
CA ILE A 76 3.81 -0.47 -3.85
C ILE A 76 5.12 -0.64 -4.58
N GLY A 77 6.23 -0.59 -3.86
CA GLY A 77 7.57 -0.66 -4.43
C GLY A 77 7.77 0.34 -5.58
N ASP A 78 8.50 -0.07 -6.62
CA ASP A 78 8.86 0.83 -7.73
C ASP A 78 7.86 0.84 -8.89
N GLY A 79 6.76 0.07 -8.84
CA GLY A 79 5.96 -0.09 -10.05
C GLY A 79 4.45 -0.08 -9.94
N LEU A 80 3.85 -0.54 -8.86
CA LEU A 80 2.40 -0.69 -8.80
C LEU A 80 1.74 0.52 -8.16
N HIS A 81 0.97 1.28 -8.97
CA HIS A 81 0.19 2.42 -8.52
C HIS A 81 -1.29 2.14 -8.66
N GLY A 82 -2.08 2.36 -7.61
CA GLY A 82 -3.52 2.14 -7.68
C GLY A 82 -4.27 2.63 -6.47
N ILE A 83 -5.58 2.37 -6.49
CA ILE A 83 -6.51 2.66 -5.39
C ILE A 83 -6.91 1.35 -4.74
N VAL A 84 -6.82 1.28 -3.43
CA VAL A 84 -7.25 0.11 -2.66
C VAL A 84 -8.77 0.00 -2.74
N GLU A 85 -9.30 -1.12 -3.22
CA GLU A 85 -10.74 -1.36 -3.25
C GLU A 85 -11.22 -2.15 -2.03
N THR A 86 -10.57 -3.29 -1.77
CA THR A 86 -10.93 -4.15 -0.64
C THR A 86 -9.71 -4.84 -0.08
N ILE A 87 -9.66 -4.97 1.23
CA ILE A 87 -8.65 -5.75 1.94
C ILE A 87 -9.29 -7.08 2.33
N GLY A 88 -8.88 -8.15 1.66
CA GLY A 88 -9.37 -9.51 1.92
C GLY A 88 -8.48 -10.28 2.88
N PHE A 89 -8.88 -11.52 3.23
CA PHE A 89 -8.12 -12.37 4.16
C PHE A 89 -6.72 -12.72 3.65
N ARG A 90 -6.57 -13.00 2.37
CA ARG A 90 -5.30 -13.44 1.77
C ARG A 90 -4.67 -12.41 0.86
N SER A 91 -5.47 -11.59 0.23
CA SER A 91 -5.04 -10.62 -0.77
C SER A 91 -5.88 -9.37 -0.71
N THR A 92 -5.25 -8.25 -1.01
CA THR A 92 -5.87 -6.94 -1.17
C THR A 92 -6.10 -6.68 -2.66
N GLN A 93 -7.30 -6.23 -3.00
CA GLN A 93 -7.64 -5.82 -4.36
C GLN A 93 -7.29 -4.34 -4.53
N VAL A 94 -6.46 -4.07 -5.51
CA VAL A 94 -6.02 -2.71 -5.89
C VAL A 94 -6.44 -2.46 -7.33
N ARG A 95 -7.09 -1.35 -7.59
CA ARG A 95 -7.44 -0.90 -8.95
C ARG A 95 -6.34 -0.01 -9.47
N LEU A 96 -5.73 -0.41 -10.56
CA LEU A 96 -4.69 0.37 -11.23
C LEU A 96 -5.27 1.63 -11.90
N LEU A 97 -4.40 2.52 -12.36
CA LEU A 97 -4.79 3.75 -13.06
C LEU A 97 -5.46 3.49 -14.42
N ASP A 98 -5.19 2.34 -15.03
CA ASP A 98 -5.85 1.85 -16.26
C ASP A 98 -7.19 1.15 -15.99
N THR A 99 -7.68 1.22 -14.73
CA THR A 99 -8.91 0.59 -14.24
C THR A 99 -8.86 -0.94 -14.07
N SER A 100 -7.74 -1.59 -14.34
CA SER A 100 -7.59 -3.05 -14.14
C SER A 100 -7.52 -3.39 -12.65
N PRO A 101 -8.27 -4.39 -12.16
CA PRO A 101 -8.13 -4.89 -10.80
C PRO A 101 -6.92 -5.82 -10.69
N VAL A 102 -6.08 -5.61 -9.69
CA VAL A 102 -4.97 -6.49 -9.33
C VAL A 102 -5.16 -7.00 -7.92
N PHE A 103 -4.92 -8.29 -7.72
CA PHE A 103 -4.95 -8.93 -6.41
C PHE A 103 -3.53 -9.13 -5.91
N VAL A 104 -3.15 -8.37 -4.92
CA VAL A 104 -1.81 -8.41 -4.31
C VAL A 104 -1.87 -9.23 -3.02
N PRO A 105 -1.04 -10.27 -2.85
CA PRO A 105 -0.95 -11.00 -1.59
C PRO A 105 -0.68 -10.05 -0.42
N ASN A 106 -1.32 -10.29 0.74
CA ASN A 106 -1.16 -9.39 1.88
C ASN A 106 0.28 -9.42 2.44
N THR A 107 1.00 -10.52 2.30
CA THR A 107 2.42 -10.63 2.66
C THR A 107 3.26 -9.66 1.85
N ASP A 108 3.02 -9.53 0.54
CA ASP A 108 3.79 -8.64 -0.31
C ASP A 108 3.56 -7.18 0.09
N LEU A 109 2.33 -6.82 0.49
CA LEU A 109 1.99 -5.49 1.00
C LEU A 109 2.58 -5.22 2.40
N SER A 110 2.67 -6.26 3.24
CA SER A 110 3.26 -6.15 4.57
C SER A 110 4.77 -6.00 4.52
N ASP A 111 5.42 -6.72 3.62
CA ASP A 111 6.88 -6.82 3.54
C ASP A 111 7.48 -5.74 2.61
N SER A 112 6.67 -5.14 1.73
CA SER A 112 7.11 -4.09 0.80
C SER A 112 6.96 -2.69 1.40
N GLN A 113 7.70 -1.74 0.81
CA GLN A 113 7.45 -0.32 1.05
C GLN A 113 6.15 0.09 0.36
N VAL A 114 5.17 0.51 1.15
CA VAL A 114 3.91 1.06 0.66
C VAL A 114 3.88 2.54 0.96
N ILE A 115 3.75 3.36 -0.08
CA ILE A 115 3.57 4.80 0.04
C ILE A 115 2.09 5.11 -0.07
N ASN A 116 1.52 5.65 1.01
CA ASN A 116 0.14 6.13 1.03
C ASN A 116 0.10 7.60 0.61
N HIS A 117 -0.42 7.85 -0.59
CA HIS A 117 -0.56 9.22 -1.11
C HIS A 117 -1.75 9.96 -0.50
N GLN A 118 -2.66 9.28 0.19
CA GLN A 118 -3.80 9.90 0.84
C GLN A 118 -3.39 10.58 2.16
N GLU A 119 -2.35 10.09 2.82
CA GLU A 119 -1.81 10.68 4.07
C GLU A 119 -0.78 11.78 3.85
N MET A 120 -0.59 12.17 2.59
CA MET A 120 0.36 13.24 2.24
C MET A 120 -0.15 14.59 2.76
N SER A 121 0.60 15.21 3.67
CA SER A 121 0.25 16.53 4.21
C SER A 121 0.42 17.65 3.18
N TYR A 122 1.45 17.55 2.36
CA TYR A 122 1.78 18.55 1.36
C TYR A 122 2.22 17.88 0.07
N ARG A 123 1.84 18.47 -1.07
CA ARG A 123 2.32 18.03 -2.37
C ARG A 123 3.57 18.83 -2.76
N ARG A 124 4.69 18.14 -2.88
CA ARG A 124 5.93 18.72 -3.39
C ARG A 124 5.81 18.96 -4.88
N ILE A 125 6.08 20.20 -5.30
CA ILE A 125 6.25 20.60 -6.69
C ILE A 125 7.75 20.80 -6.91
N PHE A 126 8.28 20.11 -7.89
CA PHE A 126 9.68 20.20 -8.28
C PHE A 126 9.72 20.33 -9.80
N TRP A 127 9.93 21.56 -10.28
CA TRP A 127 9.96 21.86 -11.70
C TRP A 127 11.30 22.42 -12.09
N THR A 128 11.79 22.03 -13.28
CA THR A 128 12.92 22.65 -13.95
C THR A 128 12.40 23.38 -15.16
N VAL A 129 12.64 24.69 -15.19
CA VAL A 129 12.29 25.59 -16.30
C VAL A 129 13.57 25.93 -17.05
N ASN A 130 13.57 25.64 -18.33
CA ASN A 130 14.74 25.88 -19.21
C ASN A 130 14.66 27.31 -19.81
N LEU A 131 15.62 28.14 -19.49
CA LEU A 131 15.73 29.51 -20.01
C LEU A 131 16.84 29.59 -21.08
N VAL A 132 16.65 30.44 -22.06
CA VAL A 132 17.63 30.63 -23.15
C VAL A 132 18.86 31.37 -22.66
N TYR A 133 20.05 31.10 -23.22
CA TYR A 133 21.30 31.75 -22.83
C TYR A 133 21.37 33.27 -23.16
N SER A 134 20.45 33.77 -23.97
CA SER A 134 20.32 35.21 -24.21
C SER A 134 19.73 35.98 -23.02
N THR A 135 19.19 35.26 -21.99
CA THR A 135 18.65 35.85 -20.77
C THR A 135 19.76 36.48 -19.95
N LYS A 136 19.67 37.76 -19.66
CA LYS A 136 20.65 38.48 -18.87
C LYS A 136 20.54 38.15 -17.38
N ALA A 137 21.64 38.26 -16.63
CA ALA A 137 21.67 37.99 -15.21
C ALA A 137 20.64 38.80 -14.41
N SER A 138 20.41 40.08 -14.80
CA SER A 138 19.38 40.91 -14.16
C SER A 138 17.95 40.40 -14.40
N GLN A 139 17.71 39.80 -15.57
CA GLN A 139 16.41 39.21 -15.90
C GLN A 139 16.21 37.90 -15.11
N LEU A 140 17.26 37.08 -14.97
CA LEU A 140 17.23 35.87 -14.14
C LEU A 140 16.88 36.19 -12.69
N ASP A 141 17.56 37.20 -12.11
CA ASP A 141 17.30 37.63 -10.73
C ASP A 141 15.86 38.15 -10.57
N ALA A 142 15.36 38.92 -11.55
CA ALA A 142 13.98 39.39 -11.54
C ALA A 142 12.97 38.25 -11.63
N ILE A 143 13.17 37.25 -12.51
CA ILE A 143 12.31 36.08 -12.65
C ILE A 143 12.29 35.24 -11.33
N CYS A 144 13.45 34.98 -10.75
CA CYS A 144 13.53 34.25 -9.49
C CYS A 144 12.75 34.95 -8.37
N LYS A 145 12.98 36.28 -8.21
CA LYS A 145 12.29 37.06 -7.18
C LYS A 145 10.78 37.16 -7.40
N GLU A 146 10.34 37.32 -8.63
CA GLU A 146 8.91 37.39 -8.94
C GLU A 146 8.19 36.08 -8.63
N ILE A 147 8.81 34.94 -8.99
CA ILE A 147 8.26 33.63 -8.67
C ILE A 147 8.29 33.35 -7.14
N GLU A 148 9.39 33.71 -6.46
CA GLU A 148 9.49 33.57 -4.99
C GLU A 148 8.43 34.44 -4.29
N ASN A 149 8.23 35.67 -4.70
CA ASN A 149 7.20 36.54 -4.16
C ASN A 149 5.80 35.94 -4.37
N TYR A 150 5.52 35.44 -5.57
CA TYR A 150 4.25 34.79 -5.86
C TYR A 150 4.01 33.57 -4.97
N ILE A 151 5.03 32.72 -4.76
CA ILE A 151 4.94 31.56 -3.87
C ILE A 151 4.70 32.00 -2.42
N ASN A 152 5.35 33.09 -1.98
CA ASN A 152 5.26 33.57 -0.61
C ASN A 152 3.94 34.31 -0.31
N GLU A 153 3.35 34.97 -1.29
CA GLU A 153 2.12 35.75 -1.13
C GLU A 153 0.85 34.90 -1.34
N SER A 154 0.97 33.80 -2.08
CA SER A 154 -0.18 32.96 -2.41
C SER A 154 -0.52 31.98 -1.30
N GLU A 155 -1.78 31.97 -0.87
CA GLU A 155 -2.33 31.04 0.13
C GLU A 155 -2.32 29.56 -0.33
N ASN A 156 -2.11 29.31 -1.61
CA ASN A 156 -2.05 27.94 -2.15
C ASN A 156 -0.77 27.21 -1.78
N PHE A 157 0.29 27.95 -1.43
CA PHE A 157 1.58 27.40 -1.08
C PHE A 157 1.83 27.44 0.42
N VAL A 158 2.45 26.37 0.91
CA VAL A 158 2.78 26.23 2.34
C VAL A 158 4.10 26.94 2.61
N GLN A 159 4.08 27.92 3.53
CA GLN A 159 5.24 28.75 3.81
C GLN A 159 6.29 28.06 4.70
N ASN A 160 5.89 27.09 5.52
CA ASN A 160 6.80 26.35 6.42
C ASN A 160 6.48 24.85 6.39
N PRO A 161 6.73 24.14 5.28
CA PRO A 161 6.46 22.70 5.17
C PRO A 161 7.49 21.83 5.89
N GLY A 162 8.41 22.42 6.66
CA GLY A 162 9.59 21.74 7.23
C GLY A 162 10.80 21.68 6.30
N GLN A 163 10.65 22.17 5.06
CA GLN A 163 11.71 22.34 4.05
C GLN A 163 11.54 23.68 3.36
N GLU A 164 12.62 24.25 2.87
CA GLU A 164 12.57 25.57 2.21
C GLU A 164 11.90 25.48 0.84
N ASN A 165 11.00 26.45 0.56
CA ASN A 165 10.63 26.80 -0.79
C ASN A 165 11.78 27.57 -1.43
N PHE A 166 12.16 27.27 -2.65
CA PHE A 166 13.19 28.03 -3.34
C PHE A 166 12.98 28.08 -4.85
N VAL A 167 13.51 29.16 -5.44
CA VAL A 167 13.60 29.34 -6.88
C VAL A 167 15.03 29.76 -7.19
N ARG A 168 15.79 28.90 -7.83
CA ARG A 168 17.21 29.19 -8.12
C ARG A 168 17.69 28.53 -9.41
N VAL A 169 18.69 29.13 -10.02
CA VAL A 169 19.44 28.50 -11.11
C VAL A 169 20.25 27.35 -10.51
N THR A 170 20.03 26.15 -10.99
CA THR A 170 20.69 24.93 -10.50
C THR A 170 21.75 24.42 -11.44
N GLU A 171 21.58 24.61 -12.75
CA GLU A 171 22.50 24.10 -13.74
C GLU A 171 22.60 25.03 -14.95
N LEU A 172 23.78 25.09 -15.53
CA LEU A 172 24.06 25.71 -16.84
C LEU A 172 24.22 24.56 -17.84
N GLY A 173 23.11 24.15 -18.45
CA GLY A 173 23.07 23.05 -19.40
C GLY A 173 23.76 23.38 -20.72
N SER A 174 23.84 22.41 -21.61
CA SER A 174 24.49 22.56 -22.93
C SER A 174 23.75 23.59 -23.85
N SER A 175 22.46 23.80 -23.63
CA SER A 175 21.61 24.69 -24.47
C SER A 175 20.66 25.58 -23.67
N SER A 176 20.60 25.45 -22.37
CA SER A 176 19.67 26.20 -21.50
C SER A 176 20.29 26.52 -20.14
N ILE A 177 19.76 27.53 -19.50
CA ILE A 177 19.95 27.87 -18.10
C ILE A 177 18.78 27.23 -17.35
N ASP A 178 19.07 26.29 -16.44
CA ASP A 178 18.04 25.51 -15.77
C ASP A 178 17.68 26.16 -14.42
N LEU A 179 16.46 26.65 -14.35
CA LEU A 179 15.85 27.24 -13.16
C LEU A 179 15.01 26.17 -12.45
N THR A 180 15.36 25.83 -11.22
CA THR A 180 14.59 24.89 -10.41
C THR A 180 13.69 25.62 -9.44
N ILE A 181 12.42 25.27 -9.47
CA ILE A 181 11.36 25.73 -8.58
C ILE A 181 11.00 24.56 -7.65
N LEU A 182 11.20 24.74 -6.35
CA LEU A 182 10.75 23.83 -5.31
C LEU A 182 9.76 24.55 -4.42
N CYS A 183 8.54 24.05 -4.36
CA CYS A 183 7.52 24.56 -3.45
C CYS A 183 6.56 23.45 -3.02
N TYR A 184 5.79 23.73 -1.98
CA TYR A 184 4.84 22.79 -1.40
C TYR A 184 3.44 23.39 -1.42
N MET A 185 2.47 22.61 -1.91
CA MET A 185 1.05 22.95 -1.88
C MET A 185 0.33 22.17 -0.79
N ALA A 186 -0.59 22.81 -0.09
CA ALA A 186 -1.50 22.10 0.79
C ALA A 186 -2.39 21.14 -0.02
N VAL A 187 -2.52 19.91 0.43
CA VAL A 187 -3.43 18.93 -0.19
C VAL A 187 -4.81 19.18 0.39
N SER A 188 -5.68 19.83 -0.39
CA SER A 188 -7.08 19.98 -0.03
C SER A 188 -7.85 18.74 -0.47
N TYR A 189 -8.35 17.97 0.48
CA TYR A 189 -9.19 16.78 0.23
C TYR A 189 -10.65 17.14 -0.06
N THR A 190 -11.00 18.42 -0.12
CA THR A 190 -12.38 18.90 -0.25
C THR A 190 -13.07 18.55 -1.58
N HIS A 191 -12.33 18.02 -2.55
CA HIS A 191 -12.90 17.61 -3.85
C HIS A 191 -13.30 16.13 -3.94
N LEU A 192 -13.14 15.33 -2.89
CA LEU A 192 -13.49 13.90 -2.87
C LEU A 192 -14.79 13.56 -2.15
N THR A 193 -15.45 14.50 -1.53
CA THR A 193 -16.83 14.33 -1.13
C THR A 193 -17.75 14.73 -2.28
N LEU A 194 -17.93 13.83 -3.24
CA LEU A 194 -19.11 13.88 -4.10
C LEU A 194 -20.32 13.86 -3.17
N PRO A 195 -21.22 14.87 -3.23
CA PRO A 195 -22.48 14.79 -2.51
C PRO A 195 -23.23 13.59 -3.09
N THR A 196 -23.29 12.50 -2.34
CA THR A 196 -24.25 11.41 -2.57
C THR A 196 -25.64 11.94 -2.25
N ASN A 197 -26.16 12.74 -3.15
CA ASN A 197 -27.56 13.10 -3.17
C ASN A 197 -28.16 12.46 -4.42
N ILE A 198 -28.41 11.16 -4.34
CA ILE A 198 -29.35 10.47 -5.22
C ILE A 198 -30.60 10.29 -4.40
N GLY A 199 -31.53 11.25 -4.60
CA GLY A 199 -32.91 11.14 -4.15
C GLY A 199 -33.68 10.12 -4.94
#